data_f68009cf304dbd65c454e6e912aaac75
#
_entry.id   f68009cf304dbd65c454e6e912aaac75
#
_cell.length_a   1.000
_cell.length_b   1.000
_cell.length_c   1.000
_cell.angle_alpha   90.00
_cell.angle_beta   90.00
_cell.angle_gamma   90.00
#
_symmetry.space_group_name_H-M   'P 1'
#
loop_
_entity.id
_entity.type
_entity.pdbx_description
1 polymer ?
#
loop_
_entity_poly.entity_id
_entity_poly.type
_entity_poly.pdbx_seq_one_letter_code
_entity_poly.pdbx_strand_id
1 'polypeptide(L)'
;MNNIKPIWKIFSIYVLTILFMIICNTSNGQNICKEDVCVVEFNAGWNESNSVDYLNKLTDCGIKRINIDKGDWQKKYNIVVVPTIIVFNGKEVERFQADLTFAIKATKEDVQDVVDEILMEDF
;
A
#
# COMPACT_ATOMS: atom_id res chain seq x y z
N MET A 1 17.83 -41.91 -29.97
CA MET A 1 18.84 -40.86 -29.80
C MET A 1 18.26 -39.44 -29.90
N ASN A 2 17.03 -39.27 -30.33
CA ASN A 2 16.43 -37.95 -30.52
C ASN A 2 15.42 -37.57 -29.42
N ASN A 3 15.45 -38.27 -28.26
CA ASN A 3 14.46 -38.07 -27.20
C ASN A 3 14.82 -36.93 -26.25
N ILE A 4 15.99 -36.26 -26.44
CA ILE A 4 16.42 -35.16 -25.64
C ILE A 4 15.76 -33.82 -26.02
N LYS A 5 15.36 -33.68 -27.29
CA LYS A 5 14.75 -32.44 -27.80
C LYS A 5 13.41 -32.08 -27.15
N PRO A 6 12.48 -33.02 -26.83
CA PRO A 6 11.24 -32.65 -26.15
C PRO A 6 11.45 -32.14 -24.74
N ILE A 7 12.49 -32.62 -24.01
CA ILE A 7 12.80 -32.24 -22.66
C ILE A 7 13.28 -30.78 -22.62
N TRP A 8 14.08 -30.37 -23.58
CA TRP A 8 14.56 -28.99 -23.69
C TRP A 8 13.41 -28.01 -23.94
N LYS A 9 12.44 -28.37 -24.77
CA LYS A 9 11.28 -27.54 -25.04
C LYS A 9 10.41 -27.37 -23.80
N ILE A 10 10.19 -28.43 -23.03
CA ILE A 10 9.42 -28.41 -21.79
C ILE A 10 10.14 -27.54 -20.76
N PHE A 11 11.45 -27.66 -20.64
CA PHE A 11 12.26 -26.85 -19.72
C PHE A 11 12.18 -25.35 -20.06
N SER A 12 12.24 -25.02 -21.36
CA SER A 12 12.11 -23.64 -21.84
C SER A 12 10.74 -23.04 -21.50
N ILE A 13 9.67 -23.82 -21.62
CA ILE A 13 8.31 -23.38 -21.28
C ILE A 13 8.21 -23.10 -19.77
N TYR A 14 8.77 -23.94 -18.92
CA TYR A 14 8.77 -23.74 -17.47
C TYR A 14 9.53 -22.47 -17.07
N VAL A 15 10.69 -22.24 -17.65
CA VAL A 15 11.50 -21.05 -17.38
C VAL A 15 10.72 -19.79 -17.77
N LEU A 16 10.05 -19.78 -18.92
CA LEU A 16 9.23 -18.66 -19.37
C LEU A 16 8.03 -18.40 -18.46
N THR A 17 7.39 -19.47 -17.96
CA THR A 17 6.24 -19.35 -17.06
C THR A 17 6.67 -18.75 -15.70
N ILE A 18 7.79 -19.20 -15.15
CA ILE A 18 8.34 -18.68 -13.90
C ILE A 18 8.73 -17.21 -14.06
N LEU A 19 9.36 -16.85 -15.18
CA LEU A 19 9.74 -15.47 -15.48
C LEU A 19 8.51 -14.56 -15.57
N PHE A 20 7.44 -15.04 -16.20
CA PHE A 20 6.18 -14.30 -16.31
C PHE A 20 5.53 -14.07 -14.94
N MET A 21 5.55 -15.07 -14.05
CA MET A 21 5.04 -14.93 -12.69
C MET A 21 5.83 -13.91 -11.88
N ILE A 22 7.14 -13.86 -12.04
CA ILE A 22 8.01 -12.88 -11.36
C ILE A 22 7.64 -11.47 -11.84
N ILE A 23 7.42 -11.27 -13.13
CA ILE A 23 7.05 -9.97 -13.70
C ILE A 23 5.68 -9.52 -13.18
N CYS A 24 4.71 -10.43 -13.09
CA CYS A 24 3.38 -10.12 -12.54
C CYS A 24 3.43 -9.72 -11.07
N ASN A 25 4.35 -10.30 -10.29
CA ASN A 25 4.51 -9.94 -8.88
C ASN A 25 5.20 -8.59 -8.68
N THR A 26 6.04 -8.17 -9.60
CA THR A 26 6.70 -6.86 -9.51
C THR A 26 5.82 -5.70 -9.97
N SER A 27 4.74 -5.98 -10.71
CA SER A 27 3.84 -4.94 -11.20
C SER A 27 2.86 -4.43 -10.13
N ASN A 28 2.84 -5.03 -8.94
CA ASN A 28 1.98 -4.62 -7.83
C ASN A 28 2.53 -3.43 -7.02
N GLY A 29 3.68 -2.88 -7.40
CA GLY A 29 4.32 -1.76 -6.71
C GLY A 29 3.96 -0.40 -7.29
N GLN A 30 2.69 -0.19 -7.70
CA GLN A 30 2.28 1.14 -8.13
C GLN A 30 2.27 2.09 -6.94
N ASN A 31 3.12 3.11 -7.00
CA ASN A 31 3.12 4.17 -6.01
C ASN A 31 1.82 4.94 -6.09
N ILE A 32 1.03 4.84 -5.03
CA ILE A 32 -0.20 5.60 -4.87
C ILE A 32 0.09 7.09 -4.75
N CYS A 33 1.30 7.45 -4.33
CA CYS A 33 1.78 8.82 -4.20
C CYS A 33 3.05 9.02 -5.04
N LYS A 34 3.34 10.28 -5.36
CA LYS A 34 4.56 10.66 -6.07
C LYS A 34 5.80 10.62 -5.19
N GLU A 35 5.62 10.88 -3.90
CA GLU A 35 6.70 10.90 -2.92
C GLU A 35 7.06 9.49 -2.50
N ASP A 36 8.33 9.26 -2.12
CA ASP A 36 8.81 7.96 -1.68
C ASP A 36 8.09 7.50 -0.41
N VAL A 37 7.95 8.39 0.58
CA VAL A 37 7.18 8.14 1.79
C VAL A 37 5.87 8.89 1.69
N CYS A 38 4.78 8.17 1.87
CA CYS A 38 3.45 8.73 1.68
C CYS A 38 2.47 8.17 2.71
N VAL A 39 1.66 9.06 3.27
CA VAL A 39 0.60 8.71 4.20
C VAL A 39 -0.74 8.89 3.51
N VAL A 40 -1.53 7.84 3.46
CA VAL A 40 -2.83 7.85 2.77
C VAL A 40 -3.93 7.50 3.75
N GLU A 41 -4.95 8.34 3.81
CA GLU A 41 -6.19 8.03 4.54
C GLU A 41 -7.23 7.52 3.55
N PHE A 42 -7.76 6.33 3.83
CA PHE A 42 -8.89 5.76 3.12
C PHE A 42 -10.14 5.91 3.98
N ASN A 43 -11.14 6.60 3.50
CA ASN A 43 -12.39 6.80 4.23
C ASN A 43 -13.57 6.73 3.27
N ALA A 44 -14.76 6.59 3.83
CA ALA A 44 -16.02 6.60 3.06
C ALA A 44 -16.74 7.92 3.29
N GLY A 45 -17.56 8.33 2.32
CA GLY A 45 -18.30 9.60 2.42
C GLY A 45 -19.20 9.68 3.64
N TRP A 46 -19.86 8.55 3.99
CA TRP A 46 -20.76 8.51 5.17
C TRP A 46 -19.99 8.68 6.50
N ASN A 47 -18.67 8.52 6.50
CA ASN A 47 -17.83 8.60 7.69
C ASN A 47 -16.87 9.79 7.65
N GLU A 48 -17.12 10.77 6.78
CA GLU A 48 -16.22 11.89 6.57
C GLU A 48 -15.96 12.70 7.84
N SER A 49 -16.96 12.81 8.73
CA SER A 49 -16.83 13.53 9.99
C SER A 49 -15.77 12.91 10.92
N ASN A 50 -15.41 11.65 10.72
CA ASN A 50 -14.40 10.95 11.49
C ASN A 50 -13.02 10.90 10.80
N SER A 51 -12.86 11.61 9.67
CA SER A 51 -11.55 11.77 9.04
C SER A 51 -10.59 12.48 10.02
N VAL A 52 -9.33 12.02 10.02
CA VAL A 52 -8.35 12.65 10.90
C VAL A 52 -8.04 14.06 10.43
N ASP A 53 -7.84 14.97 11.36
CA ASP A 53 -7.62 16.39 11.08
C ASP A 53 -6.13 16.75 10.97
N TYR A 54 -5.23 15.82 11.30
CA TYR A 54 -3.81 16.11 11.44
C TYR A 54 -2.97 15.72 10.21
N LEU A 55 -3.56 15.11 9.16
CA LEU A 55 -2.79 14.66 8.01
C LEU A 55 -1.93 15.80 7.42
N ASN A 56 -2.52 16.98 7.27
CA ASN A 56 -1.82 18.13 6.70
C ASN A 56 -0.72 18.67 7.62
N LYS A 57 -0.65 18.20 8.87
CA LYS A 57 0.37 18.60 9.84
C LYS A 57 1.56 17.67 9.85
N LEU A 58 1.51 16.55 9.13
CA LEU A 58 2.63 15.63 8.98
C LEU A 58 3.73 16.28 8.14
N THR A 59 4.98 15.95 8.44
CA THR A 59 6.14 16.50 7.74
C THR A 59 6.97 15.40 7.09
N ASP A 60 7.71 15.76 6.05
CA ASP A 60 8.67 14.90 5.36
C ASP A 60 8.03 13.70 4.66
N CYS A 61 6.77 13.81 4.28
CA CYS A 61 6.03 12.77 3.57
C CYS A 61 4.98 13.38 2.65
N GLY A 62 4.58 12.62 1.64
CA GLY A 62 3.40 12.95 0.86
C GLY A 62 2.13 12.62 1.63
N ILE A 63 1.05 13.28 1.30
CA ILE A 63 -0.24 13.10 1.97
C ILE A 63 -1.32 12.94 0.90
N LYS A 64 -2.20 11.96 1.11
CA LYS A 64 -3.32 11.75 0.20
C LYS A 64 -4.54 11.28 0.98
N ARG A 65 -5.72 11.75 0.55
CA ARG A 65 -7.01 11.28 1.07
C ARG A 65 -7.77 10.62 -0.08
N ILE A 66 -8.24 9.41 0.15
CA ILE A 66 -8.96 8.63 -0.85
C ILE A 66 -10.33 8.27 -0.32
N ASN A 67 -11.37 8.58 -1.12
CA ASN A 67 -12.72 8.13 -0.86
C ASN A 67 -12.92 6.76 -1.51
N ILE A 68 -13.18 5.73 -0.69
CA ILE A 68 -13.34 4.37 -1.16
C ILE A 68 -14.69 4.10 -1.82
N ASP A 69 -15.63 5.06 -1.77
CA ASP A 69 -16.94 4.91 -2.42
C ASP A 69 -16.82 4.82 -3.93
N LYS A 70 -15.70 5.30 -4.48
CA LYS A 70 -15.42 5.29 -5.91
C LYS A 70 -14.23 4.41 -6.22
N GLY A 71 -14.33 3.64 -7.32
CA GLY A 71 -13.26 2.78 -7.77
C GLY A 71 -13.08 1.52 -6.91
N ASP A 72 -11.95 0.88 -7.08
CA ASP A 72 -11.64 -0.41 -6.46
C ASP A 72 -10.67 -0.28 -5.27
N TRP A 73 -10.58 0.88 -4.67
CA TRP A 73 -9.62 1.16 -3.61
C TRP A 73 -9.74 0.22 -2.42
N GLN A 74 -10.99 -0.07 -2.00
CA GLN A 74 -11.25 -0.95 -0.87
C GLN A 74 -10.68 -2.34 -1.10
N LYS A 75 -10.90 -2.88 -2.30
CA LYS A 75 -10.42 -4.22 -2.66
C LYS A 75 -8.92 -4.22 -2.89
N LYS A 76 -8.40 -3.22 -3.59
CA LYS A 76 -6.99 -3.12 -3.95
C LYS A 76 -6.08 -3.05 -2.74
N TYR A 77 -6.48 -2.31 -1.72
CA TYR A 77 -5.68 -2.13 -0.50
C TYR A 77 -6.25 -2.89 0.69
N ASN A 78 -7.25 -3.72 0.47
CA ASN A 78 -7.87 -4.56 1.51
C ASN A 78 -8.31 -3.73 2.71
N ILE A 79 -9.10 -2.69 2.45
CA ILE A 79 -9.63 -1.81 3.49
C ILE A 79 -10.82 -2.50 4.16
N VAL A 80 -10.66 -2.87 5.42
CA VAL A 80 -11.66 -3.61 6.20
C VAL A 80 -12.55 -2.66 6.99
N VAL A 81 -11.98 -1.60 7.51
CA VAL A 81 -12.68 -0.58 8.31
C VAL A 81 -12.29 0.80 7.81
N VAL A 82 -13.12 1.79 8.09
CA VAL A 82 -12.84 3.19 7.74
C VAL A 82 -12.94 4.06 8.98
N PRO A 83 -12.10 5.10 9.11
CA PRO A 83 -10.97 5.35 8.25
C PRO A 83 -9.82 4.37 8.49
N THR A 84 -8.96 4.19 7.50
CA THR A 84 -7.71 3.47 7.62
C THR A 84 -6.61 4.37 7.09
N ILE A 85 -5.54 4.54 7.86
CA ILE A 85 -4.34 5.26 7.42
C ILE A 85 -3.26 4.24 7.12
N ILE A 86 -2.67 4.34 5.94
CA ILE A 86 -1.53 3.48 5.56
C ILE A 86 -0.34 4.35 5.25
N VAL A 87 0.80 4.01 5.85
CA VAL A 87 2.09 4.64 5.54
C VAL A 87 2.79 3.76 4.52
N PHE A 88 3.15 4.35 3.39
CA PHE A 88 3.83 3.67 2.29
C PHE A 88 5.27 4.18 2.16
N ASN A 89 6.16 3.26 1.83
CA ASN A 89 7.50 3.55 1.33
C ASN A 89 7.77 2.63 0.14
N GLY A 90 7.08 2.93 -0.98
CA GLY A 90 7.00 2.02 -2.11
C GLY A 90 6.00 0.88 -1.90
N LYS A 91 5.95 0.35 -0.69
CA LYS A 91 5.01 -0.68 -0.24
C LYS A 91 4.42 -0.28 1.10
N GLU A 92 3.40 -0.98 1.55
CA GLU A 92 2.80 -0.73 2.87
C GLU A 92 3.82 -1.02 3.98
N VAL A 93 4.04 -0.05 4.85
CA VAL A 93 4.94 -0.18 6.00
C VAL A 93 4.15 -0.36 7.29
N GLU A 94 3.12 0.47 7.50
CA GLU A 94 2.30 0.45 8.71
C GLU A 94 0.88 0.83 8.36
N ARG A 95 -0.07 0.28 9.12
CA ARG A 95 -1.49 0.53 8.93
C ARG A 95 -2.14 0.86 10.26
N PHE A 96 -2.86 1.97 10.32
CA PHE A 96 -3.65 2.39 11.47
C PHE A 96 -5.13 2.28 11.11
N GLN A 97 -5.85 1.44 11.82
CA GLN A 97 -7.25 1.16 11.53
C GLN A 97 -8.16 1.75 12.60
N ALA A 98 -9.36 2.15 12.17
CA ALA A 98 -10.39 2.62 13.08
C ALA A 98 -10.85 1.49 14.01
N ASP A 99 -11.35 1.88 15.17
CA ASP A 99 -12.01 0.96 16.10
C ASP A 99 -13.51 0.82 15.74
N LEU A 100 -14.27 0.22 16.64
CA LEU A 100 -15.72 0.00 16.44
C LEU A 100 -16.53 1.30 16.35
N THR A 101 -15.96 2.43 16.75
CA THR A 101 -16.61 3.75 16.62
C THR A 101 -16.34 4.42 15.27
N PHE A 102 -15.66 3.74 14.37
CA PHE A 102 -15.23 4.27 13.07
C PHE A 102 -14.34 5.51 13.17
N ALA A 103 -13.55 5.57 14.23
CA ALA A 103 -12.59 6.64 14.46
C ALA A 103 -11.21 6.05 14.76
N ILE A 104 -10.18 6.68 14.23
CA ILE A 104 -8.79 6.28 14.48
C ILE A 104 -8.30 6.93 15.78
N LYS A 105 -7.75 6.10 16.68
CA LYS A 105 -7.15 6.60 17.94
C LYS A 105 -5.69 6.97 17.81
N ALA A 106 -5.02 6.51 16.77
CA ALA A 106 -3.64 6.89 16.50
C ALA A 106 -3.54 8.40 16.36
N THR A 107 -2.56 8.98 17.04
CA THR A 107 -2.31 10.41 17.04
C THR A 107 -1.41 10.81 15.88
N LYS A 108 -1.29 12.12 15.64
CA LYS A 108 -0.32 12.65 14.68
C LYS A 108 1.09 12.14 14.99
N GLU A 109 1.47 12.10 16.25
CA GLU A 109 2.78 11.62 16.71
C GLU A 109 2.99 10.15 16.36
N ASP A 110 1.97 9.31 16.52
CA ASP A 110 2.06 7.90 16.19
C ASP A 110 2.38 7.70 14.70
N VAL A 111 1.71 8.44 13.85
CA VAL A 111 1.91 8.36 12.39
C VAL A 111 3.25 8.98 11.99
N GLN A 112 3.58 10.15 12.57
CA GLN A 112 4.83 10.83 12.27
C GLN A 112 6.04 9.98 12.68
N ASP A 113 5.94 9.25 13.79
CA ASP A 113 7.03 8.38 14.25
C ASP A 113 7.34 7.29 13.23
N VAL A 114 6.33 6.73 12.57
CA VAL A 114 6.54 5.73 11.51
C VAL A 114 7.27 6.36 10.31
N VAL A 115 6.85 7.55 9.91
CA VAL A 115 7.51 8.30 8.83
C VAL A 115 8.97 8.56 9.18
N ASP A 116 9.23 9.03 10.40
CA ASP A 116 10.58 9.36 10.87
C ASP A 116 11.47 8.11 10.92
N GLU A 117 10.95 6.99 11.36
CA GLU A 117 11.67 5.71 11.38
C GLU A 117 12.10 5.30 9.97
N ILE A 118 11.21 5.42 8.99
CA ILE A 118 11.53 5.11 7.59
C ILE A 118 12.67 5.99 7.10
N LEU A 119 12.61 7.28 7.37
CA LEU A 119 13.63 8.23 6.94
C LEU A 119 14.98 7.98 7.61
N MET A 120 14.97 7.53 8.87
CA MET A 120 16.20 7.18 9.58
C MET A 120 16.87 5.93 9.03
N GLU A 121 16.09 4.96 8.54
CA GLU A 121 16.63 3.73 7.95
C GLU A 121 17.31 3.97 6.60
N ASP A 122 16.95 5.05 5.89
CA ASP A 122 17.50 5.37 4.58
C ASP A 122 18.87 6.09 4.66
N PHE A 123 19.39 6.31 5.87
CA PHE A 123 20.70 6.94 6.08
C PHE A 123 21.81 5.92 6.36
#